data_eea432e4f5f9824ede5fb096b187a955
#
_entry.id   eea432e4f5f9824ede5fb096b187a955
#
_cell.length_a   1.000
_cell.length_b   1.000
_cell.length_c   1.000
_cell.angle_alpha   90.00
_cell.angle_beta   90.00
_cell.angle_gamma   90.00
#
_symmetry.space_group_name_H-M   'P 1'
#
loop_
_entity.id
_entity.type
_entity.pdbx_description
1 polymer ?
#
loop_
_entity_poly.entity_id
_entity_poly.type
_entity_poly.pdbx_seq_one_letter_code
_entity_poly.pdbx_strand_id
1 'polypeptide(L)'
;MIRVVLAEDQAMVRGAFAGLLDLEPDIEVVAVAEDGERGLAAVAEHEPDILLTDIEMPGMTGLELASRLKDNPTVRVVIVTTFARSGYLRRALDAGVSGYVLKDSPVEELADTLRRVAAGNRVIAPELAVSAWTGSDPLTDREREVLREVGKGHPNVEIAQRLHLAEGTVRNYLSSAIVKLGARNRTEAYSKAQEMGYL
;
A
#
# COMPACT_ATOMS: atom_id res chain seq x y z
N MET A 1 -25.74 -6.29 -3.98
CA MET A 1 -24.89 -6.53 -2.79
C MET A 1 -23.46 -6.38 -3.23
N ILE A 2 -22.70 -5.48 -2.63
CA ILE A 2 -21.27 -5.27 -2.91
C ILE A 2 -20.47 -6.24 -2.05
N ARG A 3 -19.77 -7.16 -2.67
CA ARG A 3 -18.98 -8.19 -1.99
C ARG A 3 -17.57 -7.69 -1.73
N VAL A 4 -17.15 -7.70 -0.46
CA VAL A 4 -15.87 -7.12 -0.02
C VAL A 4 -14.99 -8.19 0.64
N VAL A 5 -13.74 -8.29 0.24
CA VAL A 5 -12.67 -8.93 1.02
C VAL A 5 -11.92 -7.85 1.76
N LEU A 6 -11.72 -8.03 3.06
CA LEU A 6 -10.98 -7.09 3.92
C LEU A 6 -9.63 -7.69 4.33
N ALA A 7 -8.52 -7.02 4.00
CA ALA A 7 -7.17 -7.39 4.42
C ALA A 7 -6.60 -6.32 5.38
N GLU A 8 -6.32 -6.72 6.63
CA GLU A 8 -5.89 -5.84 7.71
C GLU A 8 -5.14 -6.67 8.77
N ASP A 9 -3.93 -6.31 9.13
CA ASP A 9 -3.13 -7.10 10.08
C ASP A 9 -3.58 -6.93 11.53
N GLN A 10 -4.08 -5.75 11.89
CA GLN A 10 -4.53 -5.44 13.24
C GLN A 10 -5.91 -6.06 13.51
N ALA A 11 -5.95 -7.10 14.34
CA ALA A 11 -7.18 -7.89 14.60
C ALA A 11 -8.37 -7.04 15.09
N MET A 12 -8.12 -6.01 15.93
CA MET A 12 -9.17 -5.12 16.42
C MET A 12 -9.74 -4.25 15.29
N VAL A 13 -8.88 -3.67 14.46
CA VAL A 13 -9.27 -2.82 13.32
C VAL A 13 -10.02 -3.64 12.29
N ARG A 14 -9.51 -4.83 11.95
CA ARG A 14 -10.15 -5.79 11.06
C ARG A 14 -11.57 -6.16 11.52
N GLY A 15 -11.72 -6.50 12.80
CA GLY A 15 -13.03 -6.82 13.38
C GLY A 15 -13.99 -5.64 13.40
N ALA A 16 -13.49 -4.44 13.69
CA ALA A 16 -14.30 -3.22 13.68
C ALA A 16 -14.81 -2.89 12.27
N PHE A 17 -13.94 -2.90 11.26
CA PHE A 17 -14.35 -2.63 9.87
C PHE A 17 -15.33 -3.68 9.35
N ALA A 18 -15.08 -4.98 9.60
CA ALA A 18 -16.00 -6.02 9.19
C ALA A 18 -17.39 -5.81 9.82
N GLY A 19 -17.44 -5.62 11.14
CA GLY A 19 -18.72 -5.43 11.84
C GLY A 19 -19.46 -4.15 11.45
N LEU A 20 -18.73 -3.06 11.15
CA LEU A 20 -19.34 -1.79 10.72
C LEU A 20 -19.86 -1.87 9.28
N LEU A 21 -19.12 -2.52 8.38
CA LEU A 21 -19.56 -2.70 6.98
C LEU A 21 -20.73 -3.66 6.87
N ASP A 22 -20.81 -4.68 7.73
CA ASP A 22 -21.95 -5.62 7.77
C ASP A 22 -23.26 -4.97 8.28
N LEU A 23 -23.21 -3.77 8.87
CA LEU A 23 -24.41 -2.98 9.18
C LEU A 23 -25.01 -2.30 7.94
N GLU A 24 -24.24 -2.17 6.86
CA GLU A 24 -24.70 -1.56 5.62
C GLU A 24 -25.53 -2.58 4.80
N PRO A 25 -26.77 -2.26 4.41
CA PRO A 25 -27.69 -3.24 3.83
C PRO A 25 -27.29 -3.71 2.42
N ASP A 26 -26.37 -3.05 1.78
CA ASP A 26 -25.93 -3.29 0.40
C ASP A 26 -24.46 -3.73 0.30
N ILE A 27 -23.77 -3.91 1.45
CA ILE A 27 -22.37 -4.36 1.52
C ILE A 27 -22.32 -5.69 2.28
N GLU A 28 -21.48 -6.61 1.84
CA GLU A 28 -21.25 -7.90 2.46
C GLU A 28 -19.75 -8.17 2.57
N VAL A 29 -19.21 -8.36 3.77
CA VAL A 29 -17.82 -8.78 3.97
C VAL A 29 -17.73 -10.30 3.82
N VAL A 30 -17.38 -10.76 2.63
CA VAL A 30 -17.35 -12.20 2.30
C VAL A 30 -16.14 -12.94 2.89
N ALA A 31 -15.05 -12.24 3.17
CA ALA A 31 -13.87 -12.79 3.85
C ALA A 31 -13.03 -11.71 4.49
N VAL A 32 -12.26 -12.09 5.52
CA VAL A 32 -11.26 -11.26 6.18
C VAL A 32 -9.90 -11.95 6.13
N ALA A 33 -8.83 -11.18 5.96
CA ALA A 33 -7.45 -11.66 5.90
C ALA A 33 -6.56 -10.85 6.85
N GLU A 34 -5.55 -11.48 7.43
CA GLU A 34 -4.63 -10.84 8.38
C GLU A 34 -3.31 -10.40 7.74
N ASP A 35 -3.12 -10.69 6.46
CA ASP A 35 -1.97 -10.31 5.66
C ASP A 35 -2.31 -10.28 4.15
N GLY A 36 -1.39 -9.74 3.35
CA GLY A 36 -1.60 -9.61 1.91
C GLY A 36 -1.64 -10.95 1.15
N GLU A 37 -0.93 -11.99 1.61
CA GLU A 37 -0.95 -13.29 0.94
C GLU A 37 -2.31 -13.99 1.12
N ARG A 38 -2.86 -13.95 2.34
CA ARG A 38 -4.22 -14.43 2.61
C ARG A 38 -5.27 -13.58 1.92
N GLY A 39 -5.05 -12.26 1.82
CA GLY A 39 -5.90 -11.37 1.05
C GLY A 39 -5.97 -11.75 -0.42
N LEU A 40 -4.82 -12.07 -1.03
CA LEU A 40 -4.76 -12.54 -2.42
C LEU A 40 -5.49 -13.87 -2.60
N ALA A 41 -5.29 -14.82 -1.68
CA ALA A 41 -5.99 -16.12 -1.69
C ALA A 41 -7.50 -15.94 -1.55
N ALA A 42 -7.96 -15.08 -0.62
CA ALA A 42 -9.36 -14.79 -0.41
C ALA A 42 -10.01 -14.14 -1.64
N VAL A 43 -9.32 -13.24 -2.34
CA VAL A 43 -9.81 -12.68 -3.62
C VAL A 43 -10.01 -13.76 -4.66
N ALA A 44 -9.06 -14.71 -4.79
CA ALA A 44 -9.18 -15.81 -5.76
C ALA A 44 -10.31 -16.80 -5.41
N GLU A 45 -10.58 -17.02 -4.12
CA GLU A 45 -11.62 -17.94 -3.64
C GLU A 45 -13.02 -17.35 -3.72
N HIS A 46 -13.16 -16.09 -3.31
CA HIS A 46 -14.49 -15.47 -3.13
C HIS A 46 -14.92 -14.59 -4.30
N GLU A 47 -14.01 -14.26 -5.23
CA GLU A 47 -14.28 -13.38 -6.39
C GLU A 47 -15.09 -12.12 -5.98
N PRO A 48 -14.55 -11.26 -5.06
CA PRO A 48 -15.26 -10.09 -4.58
C PRO A 48 -15.31 -8.97 -5.64
N ASP A 49 -16.24 -8.03 -5.45
CA ASP A 49 -16.25 -6.77 -6.23
C ASP A 49 -15.12 -5.84 -5.79
N ILE A 50 -14.80 -5.85 -4.48
CA ILE A 50 -13.80 -4.97 -3.88
C ILE A 50 -12.89 -5.74 -2.93
N LEU A 51 -11.58 -5.47 -3.05
CA LEU A 51 -10.60 -5.72 -2.00
C LEU A 51 -10.38 -4.41 -1.24
N LEU A 52 -10.76 -4.36 0.03
CA LEU A 52 -10.39 -3.30 0.98
C LEU A 52 -9.13 -3.73 1.72
N THR A 53 -8.03 -2.98 1.63
CA THR A 53 -6.75 -3.40 2.21
C THR A 53 -6.03 -2.26 2.92
N ASP A 54 -5.40 -2.57 4.07
CA ASP A 54 -4.36 -1.67 4.63
C ASP A 54 -3.12 -1.70 3.75
N ILE A 55 -2.27 -0.69 3.88
CA ILE A 55 -0.96 -0.62 3.22
C ILE A 55 0.08 -1.44 3.98
N GLU A 56 0.22 -1.19 5.27
CA GLU A 56 1.31 -1.73 6.09
C GLU A 56 0.90 -3.08 6.71
N MET A 57 1.13 -4.16 6.00
CA MET A 57 0.90 -5.53 6.48
C MET A 57 2.20 -6.35 6.43
N PRO A 58 2.37 -7.33 7.34
CA PRO A 58 3.52 -8.24 7.30
C PRO A 58 3.60 -9.04 6.00
N GLY A 59 4.81 -9.30 5.52
CA GLY A 59 5.03 -10.06 4.29
C GLY A 59 4.68 -9.24 3.04
N MET A 60 3.50 -9.43 2.49
CA MET A 60 3.00 -8.68 1.33
C MET A 60 2.22 -7.46 1.78
N THR A 61 2.69 -6.29 1.38
CA THR A 61 1.99 -5.01 1.63
C THR A 61 0.74 -4.87 0.77
N GLY A 62 -0.22 -4.01 1.20
CA GLY A 62 -1.42 -3.72 0.42
C GLY A 62 -1.13 -3.11 -0.95
N LEU A 63 -0.03 -2.38 -1.12
CA LEU A 63 0.40 -1.86 -2.41
C LEU A 63 0.94 -2.97 -3.34
N GLU A 64 1.68 -3.94 -2.80
CA GLU A 64 2.13 -5.11 -3.55
C GLU A 64 0.94 -5.99 -3.94
N LEU A 65 -0.02 -6.17 -3.04
CA LEU A 65 -1.28 -6.87 -3.29
C LEU A 65 -2.08 -6.18 -4.41
N ALA A 66 -2.23 -4.86 -4.35
CA ALA A 66 -2.88 -4.08 -5.41
C ALA A 66 -2.16 -4.23 -6.77
N SER A 67 -0.83 -4.20 -6.77
CA SER A 67 -0.03 -4.38 -7.99
C SER A 67 -0.23 -5.75 -8.62
N ARG A 68 -0.38 -6.83 -7.82
CA ARG A 68 -0.67 -8.18 -8.33
C ARG A 68 -2.07 -8.31 -8.93
N LEU A 69 -3.01 -7.49 -8.45
CA LEU A 69 -4.40 -7.50 -8.92
C LEU A 69 -4.68 -6.45 -10.00
N LYS A 70 -3.69 -5.67 -10.41
CA LYS A 70 -3.84 -4.54 -11.36
C LYS A 70 -4.51 -4.94 -12.68
N ASP A 71 -4.16 -6.12 -13.18
CA ASP A 71 -4.70 -6.62 -14.45
C ASP A 71 -5.96 -7.49 -14.27
N ASN A 72 -6.45 -7.62 -13.05
CA ASN A 72 -7.70 -8.34 -12.77
C ASN A 72 -8.89 -7.40 -13.04
N PRO A 73 -9.74 -7.70 -14.05
CA PRO A 73 -10.83 -6.80 -14.42
C PRO A 73 -12.03 -6.86 -13.48
N THR A 74 -12.12 -7.88 -12.62
CA THR A 74 -13.30 -8.15 -11.80
C THR A 74 -13.22 -7.51 -10.41
N VAL A 75 -12.03 -7.39 -9.83
CA VAL A 75 -11.83 -6.84 -8.49
C VAL A 75 -11.28 -5.41 -8.54
N ARG A 76 -11.86 -4.53 -7.76
CA ARG A 76 -11.34 -3.16 -7.53
C ARG A 76 -10.67 -3.08 -6.18
N VAL A 77 -9.53 -2.42 -6.14
CA VAL A 77 -8.78 -2.28 -4.89
C VAL A 77 -9.05 -0.92 -4.26
N VAL A 78 -9.39 -0.92 -2.98
CA VAL A 78 -9.53 0.26 -2.13
C VAL A 78 -8.52 0.15 -1.00
N ILE A 79 -7.69 1.17 -0.83
CA ILE A 79 -6.74 1.28 0.27
C ILE A 79 -7.38 2.05 1.41
N VAL A 80 -7.22 1.54 2.64
CA VAL A 80 -7.53 2.23 3.88
C VAL A 80 -6.26 2.34 4.72
N THR A 81 -5.86 3.53 5.16
CA THR A 81 -4.60 3.75 5.86
C THR A 81 -4.71 4.83 6.94
N THR A 82 -3.84 4.75 7.95
CA THR A 82 -3.74 5.80 8.98
C THR A 82 -2.99 7.04 8.53
N PHE A 83 -2.20 6.96 7.43
CA PHE A 83 -1.28 8.02 7.06
C PHE A 83 -1.46 8.50 5.62
N ALA A 84 -1.62 9.84 5.49
CA ALA A 84 -1.63 10.55 4.22
C ALA A 84 -0.20 10.78 3.68
N ARG A 85 0.59 9.71 3.49
CA ARG A 85 1.96 9.85 2.95
C ARG A 85 1.92 10.00 1.43
N SER A 86 2.54 11.04 0.91
CA SER A 86 2.52 11.36 -0.52
C SER A 86 3.06 10.24 -1.41
N GLY A 87 4.08 9.53 -0.95
CA GLY A 87 4.66 8.40 -1.66
C GLY A 87 3.70 7.21 -1.79
N TYR A 88 2.89 6.93 -0.78
CA TYR A 88 1.91 5.85 -0.82
C TYR A 88 0.79 6.12 -1.83
N LEU A 89 0.26 7.34 -1.85
CA LEU A 89 -0.80 7.67 -2.81
C LEU A 89 -0.31 7.53 -4.26
N ARG A 90 0.88 8.02 -4.58
CA ARG A 90 1.45 7.89 -5.92
C ARG A 90 1.58 6.42 -6.32
N ARG A 91 2.16 5.60 -5.46
CA ARG A 91 2.33 4.15 -5.69
C ARG A 91 0.98 3.43 -5.80
N ALA A 92 -0.02 3.82 -5.00
CA ALA A 92 -1.38 3.29 -5.09
C ALA A 92 -2.01 3.59 -6.46
N LEU A 93 -1.85 4.82 -6.97
CA LEU A 93 -2.33 5.21 -8.30
C LEU A 93 -1.62 4.42 -9.41
N ASP A 94 -0.31 4.25 -9.31
CA ASP A 94 0.50 3.48 -10.27
C ASP A 94 0.13 1.97 -10.23
N ALA A 95 -0.26 1.45 -9.05
CA ALA A 95 -0.79 0.09 -8.87
C ALA A 95 -2.24 -0.08 -9.32
N GLY A 96 -2.90 0.98 -9.81
CA GLY A 96 -4.27 0.89 -10.34
C GLY A 96 -5.37 0.91 -9.27
N VAL A 97 -5.06 1.36 -8.04
CA VAL A 97 -6.03 1.46 -6.95
C VAL A 97 -7.22 2.35 -7.34
N SER A 98 -8.43 1.91 -7.03
CA SER A 98 -9.67 2.59 -7.35
C SER A 98 -10.20 3.49 -6.24
N GLY A 99 -9.80 3.22 -4.98
CA GLY A 99 -10.18 4.03 -3.82
C GLY A 99 -9.03 4.19 -2.84
N TYR A 100 -8.95 5.35 -2.18
CA TYR A 100 -7.96 5.61 -1.14
C TYR A 100 -8.60 6.46 -0.03
N VAL A 101 -8.71 5.88 1.18
CA VAL A 101 -9.45 6.44 2.33
C VAL A 101 -8.55 6.43 3.57
N LEU A 102 -8.77 7.35 4.49
CA LEU A 102 -8.11 7.37 5.79
C LEU A 102 -8.88 6.52 6.81
N LYS A 103 -8.16 5.82 7.71
CA LYS A 103 -8.78 5.00 8.78
C LYS A 103 -9.51 5.83 9.85
N ASP A 104 -9.23 7.14 9.92
CA ASP A 104 -9.90 8.09 10.81
C ASP A 104 -11.13 8.77 10.18
N SER A 105 -11.42 8.48 8.89
CA SER A 105 -12.67 8.92 8.25
C SER A 105 -13.89 8.23 8.89
N PRO A 106 -15.06 8.92 8.92
CA PRO A 106 -16.32 8.30 9.32
C PRO A 106 -16.63 7.04 8.50
N VAL A 107 -17.28 6.04 9.14
CA VAL A 107 -17.62 4.78 8.45
C VAL A 107 -18.56 4.98 7.28
N GLU A 108 -19.45 5.95 7.39
CA GLU A 108 -20.38 6.34 6.33
C GLU A 108 -19.65 6.78 5.06
N GLU A 109 -18.50 7.46 5.22
CA GLU A 109 -17.64 7.89 4.12
C GLU A 109 -16.91 6.71 3.47
N LEU A 110 -16.46 5.72 4.26
CA LEU A 110 -15.92 4.48 3.75
C LEU A 110 -16.97 3.71 2.94
N ALA A 111 -18.18 3.53 3.48
CA ALA A 111 -19.27 2.85 2.80
C ALA A 111 -19.65 3.54 1.47
N ASP A 112 -19.75 4.89 1.47
CA ASP A 112 -19.99 5.67 0.24
C ASP A 112 -18.86 5.48 -0.78
N THR A 113 -17.62 5.48 -0.31
CA THR A 113 -16.46 5.20 -1.18
C THR A 113 -16.54 3.82 -1.83
N LEU A 114 -16.90 2.78 -1.07
CA LEU A 114 -17.08 1.43 -1.62
C LEU A 114 -18.19 1.40 -2.69
N ARG A 115 -19.33 2.07 -2.44
CA ARG A 115 -20.42 2.19 -3.42
C ARG A 115 -19.99 2.86 -4.71
N ARG A 116 -19.28 3.99 -4.60
CA ARG A 116 -18.77 4.73 -5.77
C ARG A 116 -17.73 3.95 -6.54
N VAL A 117 -16.85 3.24 -5.84
CA VAL A 117 -15.86 2.36 -6.46
C VAL A 117 -16.55 1.18 -7.15
N ALA A 118 -17.53 0.54 -6.53
CA ALA A 118 -18.32 -0.52 -7.15
C ALA A 118 -19.04 -0.05 -8.43
N ALA A 119 -19.48 1.21 -8.46
CA ALA A 119 -20.06 1.85 -9.66
C ALA A 119 -19.02 2.22 -10.73
N GLY A 120 -17.71 1.94 -10.53
CA GLY A 120 -16.65 2.20 -11.50
C GLY A 120 -15.94 3.56 -11.36
N ASN A 121 -16.27 4.33 -10.33
CA ASN A 121 -15.58 5.60 -10.07
C ASN A 121 -14.23 5.38 -9.38
N ARG A 122 -13.30 6.31 -9.58
CA ARG A 122 -12.10 6.40 -8.77
C ARG A 122 -12.32 7.44 -7.66
N VAL A 123 -12.06 7.06 -6.41
CA VAL A 123 -12.32 7.90 -5.23
C VAL A 123 -11.03 8.08 -4.43
N ILE A 124 -10.58 9.31 -4.30
CA ILE A 124 -9.41 9.67 -3.48
C ILE A 124 -9.89 10.73 -2.50
N ALA A 125 -9.65 10.54 -1.21
CA ALA A 125 -9.98 11.53 -0.19
C ALA A 125 -9.28 12.87 -0.53
N PRO A 126 -9.98 14.03 -0.45
CA PRO A 126 -9.45 15.32 -0.86
C PRO A 126 -8.14 15.69 -0.17
N GLU A 127 -8.00 15.36 1.12
CA GLU A 127 -6.81 15.59 1.95
C GLU A 127 -5.58 14.90 1.37
N LEU A 128 -5.78 13.74 0.75
CA LEU A 128 -4.74 12.93 0.13
C LEU A 128 -4.35 13.46 -1.26
N ALA A 129 -5.30 14.01 -2.00
CA ALA A 129 -5.04 14.58 -3.32
C ALA A 129 -4.06 15.77 -3.25
N VAL A 130 -4.16 16.61 -2.21
CA VAL A 130 -3.24 17.73 -1.98
C VAL A 130 -1.82 17.24 -1.68
N SER A 131 -1.65 16.16 -0.89
CA SER A 131 -0.36 15.61 -0.53
C SER A 131 0.37 14.97 -1.72
N ALA A 132 -0.37 14.40 -2.68
CA ALA A 132 0.21 13.81 -3.90
C ALA A 132 0.80 14.86 -4.85
N TRP A 133 0.26 16.07 -4.84
CA TRP A 133 0.72 17.14 -5.74
C TRP A 133 2.03 17.79 -5.29
N THR A 134 2.35 17.71 -3.99
CA THR A 134 3.53 18.38 -3.40
C THR A 134 4.76 17.47 -3.26
N GLY A 135 4.65 16.15 -3.46
CA GLY A 135 5.74 15.20 -3.26
C GLY A 135 5.91 14.24 -4.43
N SER A 136 6.84 14.52 -5.36
CA SER A 136 7.31 13.48 -6.27
C SER A 136 8.27 12.55 -5.52
N ASP A 137 8.02 11.24 -5.57
CA ASP A 137 8.98 10.24 -5.10
C ASP A 137 10.27 10.33 -5.96
N PRO A 138 11.41 10.74 -5.38
CA PRO A 138 12.62 10.93 -6.13
C PRO A 138 13.39 9.63 -6.40
N LEU A 139 12.96 8.51 -5.74
CA LEU A 139 13.68 7.26 -5.79
C LEU A 139 13.29 6.43 -7.02
N THR A 140 14.28 5.79 -7.63
CA THR A 140 14.08 4.73 -8.62
C THR A 140 13.73 3.40 -7.91
N ASP A 141 13.17 2.43 -8.65
CA ASP A 141 12.86 1.10 -8.10
C ASP A 141 14.10 0.42 -7.53
N ARG A 142 15.26 0.55 -8.19
CA ARG A 142 16.52 -0.02 -7.72
C ARG A 142 17.05 0.65 -6.45
N GLU A 143 16.88 1.95 -6.29
CA GLU A 143 17.24 2.64 -5.06
C GLU A 143 16.34 2.19 -3.89
N ARG A 144 15.04 1.95 -4.15
CA ARG A 144 14.10 1.41 -3.14
C ARG A 144 14.49 -0.01 -2.72
N GLU A 145 14.77 -0.90 -3.68
CA GLU A 145 15.21 -2.27 -3.38
C GLU A 145 16.45 -2.28 -2.48
N VAL A 146 17.44 -1.46 -2.82
CA VAL A 146 18.67 -1.33 -2.03
C VAL A 146 18.38 -0.78 -0.63
N LEU A 147 17.54 0.26 -0.50
CA LEU A 147 17.17 0.83 0.79
C LEU A 147 16.37 -0.14 1.67
N ARG A 148 15.49 -0.97 1.10
CA ARG A 148 14.79 -2.03 1.86
C ARG A 148 15.78 -3.02 2.49
N GLU A 149 16.83 -3.41 1.76
CA GLU A 149 17.87 -4.29 2.30
C GLU A 149 18.71 -3.60 3.38
N VAL A 150 18.91 -2.27 3.28
CA VAL A 150 19.52 -1.46 4.36
C VAL A 150 18.68 -1.53 5.63
N GLY A 151 17.36 -1.41 5.51
CA GLY A 151 16.43 -1.49 6.65
C GLY A 151 16.47 -2.83 7.37
N LYS A 152 16.80 -3.92 6.66
CA LYS A 152 17.04 -5.25 7.24
C LYS A 152 18.41 -5.40 7.92
N GLY A 153 19.25 -4.36 7.87
CA GLY A 153 20.58 -4.34 8.49
C GLY A 153 21.70 -4.93 7.63
N HIS A 154 21.45 -5.29 6.36
CA HIS A 154 22.44 -5.96 5.53
C HIS A 154 23.58 -5.01 5.14
N PRO A 155 24.86 -5.48 5.16
CA PRO A 155 26.01 -4.75 4.61
C PRO A 155 25.98 -4.77 3.08
N ASN A 156 26.70 -3.83 2.44
CA ASN A 156 26.67 -3.67 0.97
C ASN A 156 27.02 -4.94 0.19
N VAL A 157 27.96 -5.74 0.72
CA VAL A 157 28.34 -7.02 0.11
C VAL A 157 27.16 -8.00 0.06
N GLU A 158 26.41 -8.11 1.15
CA GLU A 158 25.24 -8.97 1.24
C GLU A 158 24.09 -8.46 0.38
N ILE A 159 23.86 -7.14 0.35
CA ILE A 159 22.88 -6.50 -0.55
C ILE A 159 23.22 -6.82 -2.01
N ALA A 160 24.48 -6.71 -2.38
CA ALA A 160 24.95 -7.01 -3.73
C ALA A 160 24.64 -8.46 -4.14
N GLN A 161 24.89 -9.42 -3.24
CA GLN A 161 24.58 -10.83 -3.48
C GLN A 161 23.08 -11.07 -3.63
N ARG A 162 22.25 -10.51 -2.73
CA ARG A 162 20.79 -10.69 -2.73
C ARG A 162 20.10 -10.10 -3.94
N LEU A 163 20.57 -8.94 -4.40
CA LEU A 163 20.00 -8.23 -5.55
C LEU A 163 20.68 -8.57 -6.89
N HIS A 164 21.66 -9.49 -6.88
CA HIS A 164 22.46 -9.86 -8.05
C HIS A 164 23.15 -8.64 -8.71
N LEU A 165 23.76 -7.79 -7.88
CA LEU A 165 24.46 -6.56 -8.28
C LEU A 165 25.95 -6.64 -7.91
N ALA A 166 26.77 -5.79 -8.54
CA ALA A 166 28.12 -5.51 -8.06
C ALA A 166 28.06 -4.60 -6.80
N GLU A 167 28.99 -4.79 -5.85
CA GLU A 167 29.04 -3.95 -4.64
C GLU A 167 29.18 -2.46 -4.96
N GLY A 168 29.96 -2.11 -6.00
CA GLY A 168 30.08 -0.74 -6.49
C GLY A 168 28.74 -0.15 -6.96
N THR A 169 27.90 -0.97 -7.58
CA THR A 169 26.55 -0.58 -8.03
C THR A 169 25.65 -0.30 -6.83
N VAL A 170 25.67 -1.14 -5.80
CA VAL A 170 24.94 -0.91 -4.53
C VAL A 170 25.37 0.41 -3.90
N ARG A 171 26.69 0.67 -3.85
CA ARG A 171 27.25 1.92 -3.31
C ARG A 171 26.76 3.15 -4.09
N ASN A 172 26.68 3.05 -5.41
CA ASN A 172 26.17 4.12 -6.26
C ASN A 172 24.68 4.40 -6.01
N TYR A 173 23.83 3.35 -5.92
CA TYR A 173 22.41 3.51 -5.61
C TYR A 173 22.21 4.14 -4.22
N LEU A 174 22.97 3.72 -3.21
CA LEU A 174 22.91 4.31 -1.88
C LEU A 174 23.32 5.79 -1.88
N SER A 175 24.42 6.13 -2.56
CA SER A 175 24.87 7.53 -2.68
C SER A 175 23.82 8.41 -3.36
N SER A 176 23.22 7.93 -4.43
CA SER A 176 22.15 8.63 -5.14
C SER A 176 20.93 8.82 -4.24
N ALA A 177 20.46 7.77 -3.57
CA ALA A 177 19.31 7.82 -2.66
C ALA A 177 19.56 8.79 -1.49
N ILE A 178 20.77 8.78 -0.89
CA ILE A 178 21.16 9.70 0.18
C ILE A 178 21.05 11.15 -0.28
N VAL A 179 21.54 11.47 -1.46
CA VAL A 179 21.47 12.82 -2.04
C VAL A 179 20.01 13.23 -2.30
N LYS A 180 19.22 12.36 -2.95
CA LYS A 180 17.82 12.61 -3.31
C LYS A 180 16.93 12.86 -2.08
N LEU A 181 17.21 12.17 -0.98
CA LEU A 181 16.47 12.29 0.27
C LEU A 181 17.04 13.36 1.23
N GLY A 182 18.13 14.03 0.85
CA GLY A 182 18.80 14.98 1.73
C GLY A 182 19.23 14.36 3.05
N ALA A 183 19.65 13.08 3.03
CA ALA A 183 20.07 12.34 4.21
C ALA A 183 21.59 12.44 4.41
N ARG A 184 22.05 12.21 5.65
CA ARG A 184 23.49 12.25 6.00
C ARG A 184 24.17 10.89 5.83
N ASN A 185 23.40 9.81 5.88
CA ASN A 185 23.90 8.43 5.78
C ASN A 185 22.80 7.48 5.31
N ARG A 186 23.16 6.19 5.07
CA ARG A 186 22.25 5.16 4.57
C ARG A 186 21.08 4.84 5.51
N THR A 187 21.30 4.90 6.82
CA THR A 187 20.26 4.63 7.83
C THR A 187 19.24 5.77 7.87
N GLU A 188 19.70 7.02 7.84
CA GLU A 188 18.79 8.18 7.75
C GLU A 188 18.05 8.21 6.42
N ALA A 189 18.69 7.80 5.32
CA ALA A 189 18.02 7.68 4.02
C ALA A 189 16.88 6.64 4.07
N TYR A 190 17.11 5.49 4.71
CA TYR A 190 16.06 4.49 4.93
C TYR A 190 14.91 5.05 5.78
N SER A 191 15.20 5.67 6.94
CA SER A 191 14.17 6.26 7.81
C SER A 191 13.33 7.30 7.07
N LYS A 192 13.96 8.24 6.37
CA LYS A 192 13.24 9.26 5.60
C LYS A 192 12.39 8.66 4.48
N ALA A 193 12.93 7.68 3.75
CA ALA A 193 12.18 7.02 2.69
C ALA A 193 10.95 6.27 3.25
N GLN A 194 11.09 5.66 4.42
CA GLN A 194 9.99 5.00 5.12
C GLN A 194 8.96 6.02 5.62
N GLU A 195 9.39 7.09 6.28
CA GLU A 195 8.51 8.16 6.76
C GLU A 195 7.71 8.84 5.64
N MET A 196 8.30 8.95 4.44
CA MET A 196 7.66 9.55 3.26
C MET A 196 6.81 8.54 2.46
N GLY A 197 6.84 7.25 2.84
CA GLY A 197 6.10 6.18 2.13
C GLY A 197 6.70 5.82 0.77
N TYR A 198 8.01 6.01 0.58
CA TYR A 198 8.72 5.65 -0.65
C TYR A 198 9.20 4.19 -0.66
N LEU A 199 9.17 3.49 0.47
CA LEU A 199 9.60 2.08 0.62
C LEU A 199 8.45 1.11 0.81
#